data_aff5df07f4fcb5b02dc8d75e7fb3b75e
#
_entry.id   aff5df07f4fcb5b02dc8d75e7fb3b75e
#
_cell.length_a   1.000
_cell.length_b   1.000
_cell.length_c   1.000
_cell.angle_alpha   90.00
_cell.angle_beta   90.00
_cell.angle_gamma   90.00
#
_symmetry.space_group_name_H-M   'P 1'
#
loop_
_entity.id
_entity.type
_entity.pdbx_description
1 polymer ?
#
loop_
_entity_poly.entity_id
_entity_poly.type
_entity_poly.pdbx_seq_one_letter_code
_entity_poly.pdbx_strand_id
1 'polypeptide(L)'
;MDGMKIVGDLFGEGKMFLPQVVKSARVMKKAVAWLEPFMEKEKSSGKSAEGRIVMATVRGDVHDIGKNIVGVVLGCNNWDIVDLGVMTPCEKILETARELDADLIGLSGLITPSLDEMVVVASELEQAGFSTPLLIGGATTSRAHTAIKIAPRYSHPVVHVLDASRAVGVCATLRPDGKNRSAFIEENLEAQDKARRQYESAQAKPASILDIAEARRLSFQDDWDSRELSTPSRMGIEVLESFPLEELVPYIDWSPFFAAWELAGQFPKVLEDPIVGEQARKLHDLSLIHI
;
A
#
# COMPACT_ATOMS: atom_id res chain seq x y z
N MET A 1 8.05 11.30 16.13
CA MET A 1 7.08 10.82 15.11
C MET A 1 6.19 11.94 14.56
N ASP A 2 5.80 12.93 15.38
CA ASP A 2 4.91 14.04 14.96
C ASP A 2 5.42 14.81 13.76
N GLY A 3 6.74 15.07 13.69
CA GLY A 3 7.35 15.72 12.52
C GLY A 3 7.18 14.96 11.21
N MET A 4 7.24 13.61 11.22
CA MET A 4 7.01 12.81 10.00
C MET A 4 5.53 12.74 9.63
N LYS A 5 4.63 12.83 10.61
CA LYS A 5 3.20 12.98 10.33
C LYS A 5 2.93 14.28 9.56
N ILE A 6 3.50 15.41 10.04
CA ILE A 6 3.40 16.71 9.34
C ILE A 6 3.97 16.63 7.92
N VAL A 7 5.13 15.96 7.75
CA VAL A 7 5.73 15.72 6.42
C VAL A 7 4.79 14.92 5.53
N GLY A 8 4.17 13.86 6.06
CA GLY A 8 3.20 13.03 5.34
C GLY A 8 1.95 13.80 4.94
N ASP A 9 1.40 14.62 5.84
CA ASP A 9 0.23 15.45 5.57
C ASP A 9 0.54 16.50 4.48
N LEU A 10 1.70 17.19 4.58
CA LEU A 10 2.15 18.16 3.57
C LEU A 10 2.40 17.52 2.21
N PHE A 11 2.91 16.29 2.18
CA PHE A 11 3.10 15.53 0.95
C PHE A 11 1.75 15.14 0.33
N GLY A 12 0.82 14.63 1.13
CA GLY A 12 -0.53 14.29 0.69
C GLY A 12 -1.35 15.49 0.19
N GLU A 13 -1.06 16.69 0.69
CA GLU A 13 -1.65 17.95 0.24
C GLU A 13 -0.95 18.57 -1.00
N GLY A 14 0.09 17.92 -1.53
CA GLY A 14 0.89 18.44 -2.65
C GLY A 14 1.78 19.65 -2.29
N LYS A 15 1.96 19.93 -1.00
CA LYS A 15 2.79 21.03 -0.49
C LYS A 15 4.25 20.64 -0.24
N MET A 16 4.56 19.37 -0.34
CA MET A 16 5.90 18.83 -0.18
C MET A 16 6.17 17.77 -1.24
N PHE A 17 7.39 17.73 -1.78
CA PHE A 17 7.75 16.84 -2.88
C PHE A 17 8.58 15.65 -2.41
N LEU A 18 8.55 14.55 -3.15
CA LEU A 18 9.22 13.30 -2.81
C LEU A 18 10.68 13.49 -2.38
N PRO A 19 11.54 14.30 -3.04
CA PRO A 19 12.91 14.55 -2.57
C PRO A 19 12.99 15.17 -1.18
N GLN A 20 12.04 16.02 -0.83
CA GLN A 20 11.96 16.64 0.51
C GLN A 20 11.52 15.62 1.56
N VAL A 21 10.56 14.76 1.23
CA VAL A 21 10.12 13.64 2.08
C VAL A 21 11.30 12.69 2.33
N VAL A 22 12.04 12.31 1.29
CA VAL A 22 13.24 11.46 1.40
C VAL A 22 14.31 12.11 2.27
N LYS A 23 14.54 13.42 2.13
CA LYS A 23 15.45 14.17 3.01
C LYS A 23 15.01 14.12 4.48
N SER A 24 13.74 14.37 4.74
CA SER A 24 13.15 14.32 6.09
C SER A 24 13.25 12.92 6.69
N ALA A 25 12.92 11.89 5.92
CA ALA A 25 13.06 10.49 6.33
C ALA A 25 14.52 10.12 6.66
N ARG A 26 15.48 10.62 5.86
CA ARG A 26 16.93 10.41 6.12
C ARG A 26 17.38 11.07 7.40
N VAL A 27 16.90 12.28 7.70
CA VAL A 27 17.18 12.99 8.96
C VAL A 27 16.61 12.20 10.13
N MET A 28 15.34 11.77 10.02
CA MET A 28 14.71 10.95 11.05
C MET A 28 15.46 9.64 11.31
N LYS A 29 15.85 8.93 10.24
CA LYS A 29 16.63 7.69 10.35
C LYS A 29 17.93 7.91 11.11
N LYS A 30 18.65 9.01 10.87
CA LYS A 30 19.88 9.35 11.60
C LYS A 30 19.60 9.67 13.07
N ALA A 31 18.51 10.38 13.36
CA ALA A 31 18.14 10.70 14.73
C ALA A 31 17.74 9.45 15.51
N VAL A 32 16.96 8.54 14.90
CA VAL A 32 16.59 7.25 15.50
C VAL A 32 17.83 6.39 15.77
N ALA A 33 18.72 6.25 14.79
CA ALA A 33 19.97 5.48 14.98
C ALA A 33 20.86 6.03 16.10
N TRP A 34 20.83 7.34 16.34
CA TRP A 34 21.53 7.94 17.49
C TRP A 34 20.84 7.66 18.81
N LEU A 35 19.50 7.61 18.83
CA LEU A 35 18.72 7.34 20.04
C LEU A 35 18.67 5.84 20.40
N GLU A 36 18.82 4.95 19.42
CA GLU A 36 18.67 3.51 19.57
C GLU A 36 19.47 2.91 20.74
N PRO A 37 20.79 3.25 20.94
CA PRO A 37 21.54 2.73 22.08
C PRO A 37 21.02 3.20 23.44
N PHE A 38 20.38 4.37 23.50
CA PHE A 38 19.78 4.89 24.75
C PHE A 38 18.44 4.19 25.02
N MET A 39 17.63 3.95 23.98
CA MET A 39 16.37 3.22 24.07
C MET A 39 16.61 1.76 24.47
N GLU A 40 17.65 1.11 23.96
CA GLU A 40 18.03 -0.25 24.36
C GLU A 40 18.42 -0.32 25.84
N LYS A 41 19.16 0.67 26.35
CA LYS A 41 19.49 0.77 27.78
C LYS A 41 18.26 0.99 28.66
N GLU A 42 17.27 1.74 28.16
CA GLU A 42 16.00 1.93 28.88
C GLU A 42 15.15 0.67 28.88
N LYS A 43 15.14 -0.10 27.78
CA LYS A 43 14.49 -1.42 27.69
C LYS A 43 15.06 -2.41 28.70
N SER A 44 16.39 -2.41 28.88
CA SER A 44 17.07 -3.24 29.87
C SER A 44 16.78 -2.81 31.32
N SER A 45 16.26 -1.62 31.53
CA SER A 45 15.91 -1.08 32.88
C SER A 45 14.46 -1.35 33.31
N GLY A 46 13.74 -2.30 32.68
CA GLY A 46 12.48 -2.85 33.18
C GLY A 46 11.20 -2.17 32.72
N LYS A 47 11.21 -1.32 31.70
CA LYS A 47 9.97 -0.90 31.03
C LYS A 47 9.49 -2.06 30.17
N SER A 48 8.32 -2.61 30.49
CA SER A 48 7.60 -3.59 29.66
C SER A 48 7.39 -3.01 28.27
N ALA A 49 7.51 -3.87 27.24
CA ALA A 49 7.12 -3.50 25.88
C ALA A 49 5.65 -3.00 25.86
N GLU A 50 5.33 -2.11 24.93
CA GLU A 50 3.96 -1.62 24.74
C GLU A 50 2.98 -2.74 24.35
N GLY A 51 3.48 -3.82 23.78
CA GLY A 51 2.78 -5.02 23.36
C GLY A 51 3.60 -5.79 22.34
N ARG A 52 3.14 -6.97 21.96
CA ARG A 52 3.77 -7.84 20.97
C ARG A 52 2.93 -7.93 19.70
N ILE A 53 3.57 -7.79 18.56
CA ILE A 53 2.94 -7.95 17.25
C ILE A 53 3.69 -9.00 16.43
N VAL A 54 2.95 -9.97 15.90
CA VAL A 54 3.44 -10.91 14.89
C VAL A 54 3.14 -10.34 13.51
N MET A 55 4.18 -10.17 12.70
CA MET A 55 4.08 -9.60 11.35
C MET A 55 4.52 -10.62 10.30
N ALA A 56 3.77 -10.70 9.21
CA ALA A 56 4.09 -11.60 8.11
C ALA A 56 3.72 -11.00 6.76
N THR A 57 4.56 -11.25 5.73
CA THR A 57 4.11 -11.18 4.34
C THR A 57 3.50 -12.55 4.02
N VAL A 58 2.23 -12.55 3.61
CA VAL A 58 1.45 -13.76 3.46
C VAL A 58 2.03 -14.71 2.40
N ARG A 59 1.60 -15.97 2.44
CA ARG A 59 2.01 -17.00 1.50
C ARG A 59 1.85 -16.54 0.05
N GLY A 60 2.83 -16.88 -0.80
CA GLY A 60 2.85 -16.52 -2.22
C GLY A 60 3.38 -15.12 -2.51
N ASP A 61 3.74 -14.34 -1.48
CA ASP A 61 4.24 -12.97 -1.65
C ASP A 61 5.63 -12.79 -1.03
N VAL A 62 6.50 -12.06 -1.74
CA VAL A 62 7.90 -11.80 -1.35
C VAL A 62 8.16 -10.32 -1.06
N HIS A 63 7.14 -9.47 -1.17
CA HIS A 63 7.28 -8.02 -1.02
C HIS A 63 7.16 -7.62 0.45
N ASP A 64 8.28 -7.33 1.09
CA ASP A 64 8.37 -7.08 2.53
C ASP A 64 8.84 -5.67 2.91
N ILE A 65 9.24 -4.83 1.94
CA ILE A 65 9.78 -3.49 2.22
C ILE A 65 8.82 -2.67 3.09
N GLY A 66 7.55 -2.63 2.73
CA GLY A 66 6.53 -1.90 3.50
C GLY A 66 6.35 -2.45 4.91
N LYS A 67 6.28 -3.79 5.05
CA LYS A 67 6.19 -4.48 6.34
C LYS A 67 7.40 -4.16 7.24
N ASN A 68 8.61 -4.22 6.67
CA ASN A 68 9.84 -3.96 7.39
C ASN A 68 9.90 -2.50 7.89
N ILE A 69 9.43 -1.53 7.09
CA ILE A 69 9.32 -0.13 7.51
C ILE A 69 8.36 -0.01 8.70
N VAL A 70 7.20 -0.64 8.63
CA VAL A 70 6.21 -0.66 9.74
C VAL A 70 6.83 -1.28 10.99
N GLY A 71 7.53 -2.42 10.85
CA GLY A 71 8.21 -3.09 11.96
C GLY A 71 9.26 -2.19 12.62
N VAL A 72 10.09 -1.50 11.84
CA VAL A 72 11.07 -0.54 12.38
C VAL A 72 10.37 0.60 13.12
N VAL A 73 9.32 1.17 12.55
CA VAL A 73 8.57 2.27 13.16
C VAL A 73 7.91 1.84 14.47
N LEU A 74 7.28 0.68 14.51
CA LEU A 74 6.67 0.12 15.72
C LEU A 74 7.74 -0.23 16.78
N GLY A 75 8.87 -0.83 16.37
CA GLY A 75 10.00 -1.11 17.26
C GLY A 75 10.57 0.15 17.91
N CYS A 76 10.66 1.27 17.16
CA CYS A 76 11.02 2.58 17.70
C CYS A 76 10.00 3.13 18.70
N ASN A 77 8.76 2.63 18.69
CA ASN A 77 7.70 2.97 19.63
C ASN A 77 7.49 1.88 20.69
N ASN A 78 8.55 1.15 21.00
CA ASN A 78 8.62 0.16 22.08
C ASN A 78 7.70 -1.06 21.92
N TRP A 79 7.33 -1.42 20.68
CA TRP A 79 6.66 -2.68 20.39
C TRP A 79 7.67 -3.82 20.26
N ASP A 80 7.31 -5.00 20.76
CA ASP A 80 8.03 -6.24 20.52
C ASP A 80 7.58 -6.83 19.18
N ILE A 81 8.48 -6.80 18.17
CA ILE A 81 8.16 -7.18 16.78
C ILE A 81 8.68 -8.59 16.53
N VAL A 82 7.77 -9.48 16.19
CA VAL A 82 8.08 -10.83 15.71
C VAL A 82 7.81 -10.88 14.21
N ASP A 83 8.85 -10.72 13.41
CA ASP A 83 8.74 -10.75 11.96
C ASP A 83 8.96 -12.17 11.42
N LEU A 84 7.94 -12.76 10.80
CA LEU A 84 7.99 -14.09 10.20
C LEU A 84 8.55 -14.10 8.78
N GLY A 85 8.90 -12.93 8.23
CA GLY A 85 9.46 -12.79 6.89
C GLY A 85 8.40 -12.81 5.79
N VAL A 86 8.76 -13.43 4.66
CA VAL A 86 7.96 -13.51 3.43
C VAL A 86 7.45 -14.93 3.19
N MET A 87 6.49 -15.08 2.28
CA MET A 87 5.95 -16.40 1.90
C MET A 87 5.44 -17.20 3.11
N THR A 88 4.96 -16.53 4.14
CA THR A 88 4.64 -17.16 5.42
C THR A 88 3.33 -17.92 5.34
N PRO A 89 3.33 -19.24 5.61
CA PRO A 89 2.10 -20.03 5.66
C PRO A 89 1.20 -19.58 6.82
N CYS A 90 -0.11 -19.74 6.63
CA CYS A 90 -1.13 -19.40 7.63
C CYS A 90 -0.87 -20.10 8.97
N GLU A 91 -0.58 -21.40 8.93
CA GLU A 91 -0.33 -22.24 10.11
C GLU A 91 0.77 -21.66 10.99
N LYS A 92 1.86 -21.19 10.37
CA LYS A 92 2.99 -20.57 11.08
C LYS A 92 2.62 -19.26 11.74
N ILE A 93 1.75 -18.45 11.09
CA ILE A 93 1.25 -17.20 11.65
C ILE A 93 0.45 -17.48 12.92
N LEU A 94 -0.49 -18.42 12.85
CA LEU A 94 -1.35 -18.80 13.97
C LEU A 94 -0.56 -19.43 15.12
N GLU A 95 0.34 -20.37 14.81
CA GLU A 95 1.19 -21.04 15.79
C GLU A 95 2.03 -20.01 16.56
N THR A 96 2.77 -19.16 15.84
CA THR A 96 3.61 -18.13 16.49
C THR A 96 2.79 -17.13 17.28
N ALA A 97 1.64 -16.67 16.76
CA ALA A 97 0.78 -15.75 17.48
C ALA A 97 0.25 -16.35 18.79
N ARG A 98 -0.06 -17.64 18.81
CA ARG A 98 -0.52 -18.39 20.01
C ARG A 98 0.62 -18.61 21.01
N GLU A 99 1.77 -19.12 20.53
CA GLU A 99 2.92 -19.43 21.39
C GLU A 99 3.45 -18.21 22.13
N LEU A 100 3.39 -17.06 21.47
CA LEU A 100 3.94 -15.81 21.99
C LEU A 100 2.89 -14.91 22.65
N ASP A 101 1.64 -15.34 22.71
CA ASP A 101 0.51 -14.55 23.22
C ASP A 101 0.49 -13.14 22.60
N ALA A 102 0.44 -13.10 21.27
CA ALA A 102 0.54 -11.86 20.51
C ALA A 102 -0.66 -10.95 20.73
N ASP A 103 -0.42 -9.68 21.04
CA ASP A 103 -1.46 -8.66 21.19
C ASP A 103 -2.08 -8.24 19.85
N LEU A 104 -1.31 -8.32 18.77
CA LEU A 104 -1.73 -7.94 17.42
C LEU A 104 -1.11 -8.90 16.37
N ILE A 105 -1.81 -9.08 15.25
CA ILE A 105 -1.29 -9.77 14.07
C ILE A 105 -1.31 -8.79 12.90
N GLY A 106 -0.20 -8.64 12.18
CA GLY A 106 -0.08 -7.78 11.01
C GLY A 106 0.21 -8.57 9.75
N LEU A 107 -0.64 -8.46 8.74
CA LEU A 107 -0.47 -9.09 7.43
C LEU A 107 -0.09 -8.05 6.38
N SER A 108 0.86 -8.41 5.52
CA SER A 108 1.30 -7.62 4.39
C SER A 108 1.22 -8.41 3.09
N GLY A 109 0.92 -7.73 1.99
CA GLY A 109 0.91 -8.29 0.65
C GLY A 109 0.87 -7.21 -0.42
N LEU A 110 1.42 -7.50 -1.60
CA LEU A 110 1.50 -6.57 -2.72
C LEU A 110 0.78 -7.07 -3.97
N ILE A 111 0.69 -8.37 -4.16
CA ILE A 111 0.11 -8.96 -5.37
C ILE A 111 -1.34 -9.41 -5.14
N THR A 112 -2.12 -9.53 -6.20
CA THR A 112 -3.53 -9.90 -6.08
C THR A 112 -3.78 -11.21 -5.32
N PRO A 113 -3.01 -12.30 -5.51
CA PRO A 113 -3.19 -13.53 -4.73
C PRO A 113 -3.01 -13.35 -3.23
N SER A 114 -2.22 -12.37 -2.78
CA SER A 114 -2.03 -12.07 -1.35
C SER A 114 -3.33 -11.62 -0.68
N LEU A 115 -4.22 -10.98 -1.44
CA LEU A 115 -5.51 -10.52 -0.93
C LEU A 115 -6.41 -11.71 -0.55
N ASP A 116 -6.40 -12.78 -1.36
CA ASP A 116 -7.15 -14.00 -1.08
C ASP A 116 -6.54 -14.77 0.09
N GLU A 117 -5.21 -14.80 0.19
CA GLU A 117 -4.51 -15.43 1.32
C GLU A 117 -4.82 -14.73 2.65
N MET A 118 -4.97 -13.39 2.66
CA MET A 118 -5.40 -12.66 3.86
C MET A 118 -6.82 -13.04 4.30
N VAL A 119 -7.70 -13.36 3.35
CA VAL A 119 -9.06 -13.87 3.65
C VAL A 119 -8.99 -15.26 4.29
N VAL A 120 -8.10 -16.12 3.80
CA VAL A 120 -7.85 -17.45 4.38
C VAL A 120 -7.34 -17.31 5.82
N VAL A 121 -6.31 -16.48 6.05
CA VAL A 121 -5.76 -16.25 7.40
C VAL A 121 -6.84 -15.73 8.37
N ALA A 122 -7.69 -14.80 7.94
CA ALA A 122 -8.80 -14.31 8.77
C ALA A 122 -9.79 -15.43 9.15
N SER A 123 -10.13 -16.30 8.18
CA SER A 123 -11.02 -17.46 8.41
C SER A 123 -10.41 -18.48 9.36
N GLU A 124 -9.12 -18.77 9.22
CA GLU A 124 -8.39 -19.70 10.09
C GLU A 124 -8.25 -19.16 11.52
N LEU A 125 -8.02 -17.85 11.67
CA LEU A 125 -8.01 -17.19 12.99
C LEU A 125 -9.36 -17.35 13.70
N GLU A 126 -10.47 -17.19 12.98
CA GLU A 126 -11.82 -17.38 13.52
C GLU A 126 -12.03 -18.83 13.97
N GLN A 127 -11.72 -19.80 13.10
CA GLN A 127 -11.88 -21.23 13.40
C GLN A 127 -11.00 -21.68 14.57
N ALA A 128 -9.81 -21.10 14.70
CA ALA A 128 -8.87 -21.40 15.77
C ALA A 128 -9.20 -20.67 17.09
N GLY A 129 -10.28 -19.87 17.13
CA GLY A 129 -10.77 -19.19 18.34
C GLY A 129 -9.88 -18.05 18.83
N PHE A 130 -9.16 -17.38 17.92
CA PHE A 130 -8.40 -16.19 18.26
C PHE A 130 -9.33 -15.00 18.55
N SER A 131 -8.83 -14.08 19.39
CA SER A 131 -9.48 -12.78 19.64
C SER A 131 -8.53 -11.61 19.36
N THR A 132 -7.34 -11.92 18.86
CA THR A 132 -6.26 -10.97 18.56
C THR A 132 -6.64 -10.06 17.38
N PRO A 133 -6.59 -8.72 17.50
CA PRO A 133 -6.89 -7.83 16.40
C PRO A 133 -5.96 -8.05 15.21
N LEU A 134 -6.53 -7.97 14.00
CA LEU A 134 -5.85 -8.21 12.73
C LEU A 134 -5.62 -6.89 11.98
N LEU A 135 -4.36 -6.61 11.66
CA LEU A 135 -3.97 -5.44 10.87
C LEU A 135 -3.68 -5.87 9.43
N ILE A 136 -4.24 -5.14 8.48
CA ILE A 136 -4.09 -5.39 7.04
C ILE A 136 -3.33 -4.24 6.42
N GLY A 137 -2.19 -4.54 5.81
CA GLY A 137 -1.33 -3.57 5.12
C GLY A 137 -0.79 -4.11 3.80
N GLY A 138 -0.16 -3.22 3.04
CA GLY A 138 0.40 -3.52 1.72
C GLY A 138 -0.23 -2.68 0.61
N ALA A 139 0.53 -2.44 -0.46
CA ALA A 139 0.16 -1.44 -1.47
C ALA A 139 -1.11 -1.79 -2.28
N THR A 140 -1.47 -3.06 -2.41
CA THR A 140 -2.70 -3.49 -3.09
C THR A 140 -3.89 -3.63 -2.16
N THR A 141 -3.67 -3.56 -0.85
CA THR A 141 -4.76 -3.62 0.12
C THR A 141 -5.53 -2.30 0.14
N SER A 142 -6.80 -2.37 0.49
CA SER A 142 -7.64 -1.19 0.60
C SER A 142 -8.66 -1.33 1.74
N ARG A 143 -9.17 -0.20 2.22
CA ARG A 143 -10.26 -0.20 3.19
C ARG A 143 -11.49 -0.95 2.68
N ALA A 144 -11.81 -0.79 1.39
CA ALA A 144 -12.95 -1.46 0.76
C ALA A 144 -12.73 -2.98 0.73
N HIS A 145 -11.58 -3.47 0.27
CA HIS A 145 -11.27 -4.90 0.25
C HIS A 145 -11.28 -5.49 1.67
N THR A 146 -10.65 -4.81 2.62
CA THR A 146 -10.65 -5.24 4.03
C THR A 146 -12.07 -5.35 4.58
N ALA A 147 -12.91 -4.34 4.33
CA ALA A 147 -14.29 -4.31 4.81
C ALA A 147 -15.18 -5.39 4.17
N ILE A 148 -15.00 -5.67 2.87
CA ILE A 148 -15.91 -6.50 2.08
C ILE A 148 -15.49 -7.98 2.10
N LYS A 149 -14.20 -8.26 2.09
CA LYS A 149 -13.68 -9.63 1.91
C LYS A 149 -13.06 -10.22 3.17
N ILE A 150 -12.27 -9.43 3.92
CA ILE A 150 -11.50 -9.93 5.06
C ILE A 150 -12.32 -9.86 6.36
N ALA A 151 -12.81 -8.67 6.72
CA ALA A 151 -13.50 -8.44 7.99
C ALA A 151 -14.72 -9.35 8.22
N PRO A 152 -15.53 -9.73 7.22
CA PRO A 152 -16.63 -10.68 7.42
C PRO A 152 -16.19 -12.11 7.78
N ARG A 153 -14.90 -12.41 7.70
CA ARG A 153 -14.34 -13.74 8.00
C ARG A 153 -13.79 -13.85 9.42
N TYR A 154 -13.75 -12.75 10.15
CA TYR A 154 -13.21 -12.71 11.50
C TYR A 154 -14.05 -11.82 12.39
N SER A 155 -14.57 -12.35 13.50
CA SER A 155 -15.51 -11.66 14.39
C SER A 155 -14.85 -10.60 15.29
N HIS A 156 -13.51 -10.58 15.32
CA HIS A 156 -12.71 -9.62 16.08
C HIS A 156 -12.20 -8.47 15.20
N PRO A 157 -11.59 -7.42 15.78
CA PRO A 157 -11.22 -6.23 15.02
C PRO A 157 -10.26 -6.53 13.86
N VAL A 158 -10.68 -6.15 12.65
CA VAL A 158 -9.86 -6.15 11.44
C VAL A 158 -9.68 -4.70 10.98
N VAL A 159 -8.46 -4.21 10.90
CA VAL A 159 -8.18 -2.80 10.62
C VAL A 159 -7.22 -2.67 9.45
N HIS A 160 -7.61 -1.90 8.44
CA HIS A 160 -6.71 -1.52 7.35
C HIS A 160 -5.78 -0.39 7.79
N VAL A 161 -4.48 -0.62 7.70
CA VAL A 161 -3.43 0.35 8.03
C VAL A 161 -2.87 0.91 6.73
N LEU A 162 -3.13 2.19 6.48
CA LEU A 162 -2.79 2.84 5.20
C LEU A 162 -1.28 2.97 5.00
N ASP A 163 -0.57 3.34 6.07
CA ASP A 163 0.87 3.61 6.03
C ASP A 163 1.53 3.38 7.39
N ALA A 164 2.87 3.38 7.40
CA ALA A 164 3.66 3.15 8.60
C ALA A 164 3.47 4.23 9.69
N SER A 165 3.16 5.47 9.32
CA SER A 165 2.97 6.56 10.28
C SER A 165 1.70 6.38 11.10
N ARG A 166 0.66 5.80 10.49
CA ARG A 166 -0.62 5.50 11.14
C ARG A 166 -0.59 4.22 11.96
N ALA A 167 0.32 3.29 11.63
CA ALA A 167 0.44 2.02 12.33
C ALA A 167 0.60 2.20 13.85
N VAL A 168 1.44 3.15 14.26
CA VAL A 168 1.71 3.40 15.71
C VAL A 168 0.43 3.77 16.46
N GLY A 169 -0.35 4.71 15.93
CA GLY A 169 -1.60 5.15 16.56
C GLY A 169 -2.64 4.02 16.61
N VAL A 170 -2.77 3.25 15.53
CA VAL A 170 -3.69 2.11 15.45
C VAL A 170 -3.30 1.03 16.46
N CYS A 171 -2.03 0.62 16.49
CA CYS A 171 -1.53 -0.38 17.42
C CYS A 171 -1.72 0.05 18.88
N ALA A 172 -1.37 1.29 19.23
CA ALA A 172 -1.54 1.83 20.58
C ALA A 172 -3.01 1.86 21.02
N THR A 173 -3.94 2.10 20.09
CA THR A 173 -5.38 2.11 20.39
C THR A 173 -5.95 0.70 20.54
N LEU A 174 -5.47 -0.26 19.76
CA LEU A 174 -6.00 -1.64 19.76
C LEU A 174 -5.48 -2.50 20.93
N ARG A 175 -4.50 -2.06 21.68
CA ARG A 175 -4.06 -2.73 22.91
C ARG A 175 -5.22 -3.01 23.85
N PRO A 176 -5.14 -4.05 24.71
CA PRO A 176 -6.15 -4.33 25.72
C PRO A 176 -6.48 -3.13 26.64
N ASP A 177 -5.44 -2.36 26.98
CA ASP A 177 -5.51 -1.15 27.81
C ASP A 177 -5.51 0.16 26.99
N GLY A 178 -5.71 0.06 25.68
CA GLY A 178 -5.65 1.19 24.74
C GLY A 178 -6.76 2.23 25.03
N LYS A 179 -6.35 3.51 25.08
CA LYS A 179 -7.30 4.61 25.22
C LYS A 179 -8.27 4.65 24.03
N ASN A 180 -9.57 4.77 24.34
CA ASN A 180 -10.65 4.83 23.35
C ASN A 180 -10.77 3.58 22.44
N ARG A 181 -10.25 2.42 22.87
CA ARG A 181 -10.26 1.17 22.09
C ARG A 181 -11.67 0.83 21.59
N SER A 182 -12.68 0.85 22.49
CA SER A 182 -14.06 0.50 22.12
C SER A 182 -14.65 1.46 21.09
N ALA A 183 -14.46 2.77 21.28
CA ALA A 183 -14.95 3.79 20.34
C ALA A 183 -14.25 3.65 18.95
N PHE A 184 -12.95 3.38 18.93
CA PHE A 184 -12.21 3.15 17.68
C PHE A 184 -12.71 1.90 16.94
N ILE A 185 -12.96 0.80 17.67
CA ILE A 185 -13.50 -0.43 17.08
C ILE A 185 -14.90 -0.18 16.50
N GLU A 186 -15.76 0.53 17.21
CA GLU A 186 -17.11 0.88 16.76
C GLU A 186 -17.09 1.75 15.51
N GLU A 187 -16.27 2.81 15.49
CA GLU A 187 -16.07 3.66 14.30
C GLU A 187 -15.55 2.87 13.10
N ASN A 188 -14.59 1.95 13.32
CA ASN A 188 -14.06 1.10 12.26
C ASN A 188 -15.14 0.15 11.71
N LEU A 189 -15.97 -0.44 12.56
CA LEU A 189 -17.08 -1.32 12.17
C LEU A 189 -18.14 -0.54 11.37
N GLU A 190 -18.52 0.65 11.82
CA GLU A 190 -19.47 1.52 11.09
C GLU A 190 -18.94 1.89 9.70
N ALA A 191 -17.66 2.25 9.62
CA ALA A 191 -17.02 2.55 8.33
C ALA A 191 -17.00 1.34 7.39
N GLN A 192 -16.75 0.14 7.92
CA GLN A 192 -16.78 -1.12 7.16
C GLN A 192 -18.20 -1.47 6.71
N ASP A 193 -19.22 -1.30 7.58
CA ASP A 193 -20.61 -1.53 7.23
C ASP A 193 -21.07 -0.58 6.13
N LYS A 194 -20.68 0.68 6.20
CA LYS A 194 -20.96 1.66 5.15
C LYS A 194 -20.34 1.24 3.82
N ALA A 195 -19.10 0.78 3.83
CA ALA A 195 -18.41 0.31 2.61
C ALA A 195 -19.11 -0.93 2.02
N ARG A 196 -19.56 -1.89 2.85
CA ARG A 196 -20.30 -3.07 2.40
C ARG A 196 -21.65 -2.69 1.76
N ARG A 197 -22.43 -1.83 2.40
CA ARG A 197 -23.72 -1.36 1.85
C ARG A 197 -23.56 -0.63 0.51
N GLN A 198 -22.52 0.20 0.39
CA GLN A 198 -22.21 0.87 -0.88
C GLN A 198 -21.86 -0.13 -1.99
N TYR A 199 -21.07 -1.15 -1.67
CA TYR A 199 -20.70 -2.20 -2.62
C TYR A 199 -21.92 -3.02 -3.05
N GLU A 200 -22.75 -3.46 -2.12
CA GLU A 200 -23.98 -4.21 -2.38
C GLU A 200 -24.97 -3.40 -3.23
N SER A 201 -25.15 -2.11 -2.92
CA SER A 201 -26.03 -1.25 -3.70
C SER A 201 -25.50 -0.99 -5.12
N ALA A 202 -24.18 -0.97 -5.30
CA ALA A 202 -23.56 -0.87 -6.63
C ALA A 202 -23.74 -2.15 -7.45
N GLN A 203 -23.67 -3.32 -6.80
CA GLN A 203 -23.91 -4.61 -7.46
C GLN A 203 -25.41 -4.89 -7.70
N ALA A 204 -26.31 -4.36 -6.88
CA ALA A 204 -27.75 -4.53 -7.04
C ALA A 204 -28.31 -3.76 -8.24
N LYS A 205 -27.56 -2.85 -8.86
CA LYS A 205 -27.91 -2.31 -10.17
C LYS A 205 -27.82 -3.43 -11.19
N PRO A 206 -28.93 -3.85 -11.81
CA PRO A 206 -28.85 -4.88 -12.81
C PRO A 206 -27.87 -4.39 -13.88
N ALA A 207 -26.77 -5.12 -14.07
CA ALA A 207 -25.99 -4.95 -15.28
C ALA A 207 -26.99 -5.11 -16.41
N SER A 208 -27.14 -4.09 -17.26
CA SER A 208 -27.94 -4.20 -18.47
C SER A 208 -27.25 -5.21 -19.40
N ILE A 209 -27.39 -6.49 -19.05
CA ILE A 209 -26.88 -7.58 -19.87
C ILE A 209 -27.86 -7.68 -21.04
N LEU A 210 -27.39 -7.36 -22.23
CA LEU A 210 -28.14 -7.57 -23.47
C LEU A 210 -28.35 -9.07 -23.69
N ASP A 211 -29.51 -9.45 -24.22
CA ASP A 211 -29.65 -10.80 -24.70
C ASP A 211 -28.68 -11.07 -25.87
N ILE A 212 -28.39 -12.34 -26.13
CA ILE A 212 -27.35 -12.71 -27.10
C ILE A 212 -27.69 -12.25 -28.54
N ALA A 213 -28.96 -12.16 -28.90
CA ALA A 213 -29.36 -11.69 -30.22
C ALA A 213 -29.11 -10.19 -30.37
N GLU A 214 -29.46 -9.41 -29.35
CA GLU A 214 -29.20 -7.98 -29.34
C GLU A 214 -27.69 -7.67 -29.25
N ALA A 215 -26.93 -8.41 -28.46
CA ALA A 215 -25.48 -8.27 -28.39
C ALA A 215 -24.80 -8.57 -29.73
N ARG A 216 -25.28 -9.57 -30.46
CA ARG A 216 -24.81 -9.87 -31.84
C ARG A 216 -25.19 -8.79 -32.82
N ARG A 217 -26.41 -8.23 -32.71
CA ARG A 217 -26.85 -7.13 -33.55
C ARG A 217 -26.02 -5.85 -33.34
N LEU A 218 -25.64 -5.58 -32.12
CA LEU A 218 -24.82 -4.43 -31.73
C LEU A 218 -23.31 -4.71 -31.79
N SER A 219 -22.91 -5.92 -32.22
CA SER A 219 -21.49 -6.22 -32.39
C SER A 219 -20.85 -5.32 -33.43
N PHE A 220 -19.58 -4.99 -33.22
CA PHE A 220 -18.81 -4.23 -34.20
C PHE A 220 -18.83 -4.99 -35.55
N GLN A 221 -19.34 -4.31 -36.59
CA GLN A 221 -19.37 -4.80 -37.97
C GLN A 221 -18.35 -3.99 -38.74
N ASP A 222 -17.41 -4.63 -39.37
CA ASP A 222 -16.45 -4.01 -40.28
C ASP A 222 -16.39 -4.84 -41.57
N ASP A 223 -16.31 -4.18 -42.70
CA ASP A 223 -16.09 -4.85 -43.97
C ASP A 223 -14.58 -5.07 -44.17
N TRP A 224 -14.12 -6.20 -43.64
CA TRP A 224 -12.72 -6.58 -43.71
C TRP A 224 -12.20 -6.82 -45.11
N ASP A 225 -13.11 -7.13 -46.07
CA ASP A 225 -12.74 -7.38 -47.46
C ASP A 225 -12.47 -6.09 -48.23
N SER A 226 -13.18 -5.01 -47.87
CA SER A 226 -12.99 -3.70 -48.50
C SER A 226 -11.98 -2.81 -47.75
N ARG A 227 -11.61 -3.18 -46.52
CA ARG A 227 -10.71 -2.38 -45.71
C ARG A 227 -9.28 -2.49 -46.19
N GLU A 228 -8.70 -1.38 -46.56
CA GLU A 228 -7.27 -1.30 -46.83
C GLU A 228 -6.48 -1.45 -45.55
N LEU A 229 -5.83 -2.60 -45.38
CA LEU A 229 -4.99 -2.86 -44.21
C LEU A 229 -3.63 -2.21 -44.41
N SER A 230 -3.23 -1.40 -43.41
CA SER A 230 -1.89 -0.83 -43.38
C SER A 230 -0.86 -1.95 -43.31
N THR A 231 -0.05 -2.08 -44.34
CA THR A 231 1.08 -3.01 -44.33
C THR A 231 2.31 -2.30 -43.78
N PRO A 232 2.99 -2.85 -42.76
CA PRO A 232 4.23 -2.29 -42.29
C PRO A 232 5.27 -2.13 -43.40
N SER A 233 5.94 -1.00 -43.44
CA SER A 233 7.00 -0.75 -44.44
C SER A 233 8.19 -1.70 -44.31
N ARG A 234 8.35 -2.30 -43.15
CA ARG A 234 9.36 -3.31 -42.83
C ARG A 234 8.73 -4.49 -42.11
N MET A 235 9.06 -5.67 -42.58
CA MET A 235 8.54 -6.94 -42.03
C MET A 235 9.67 -7.66 -41.28
N GLY A 236 9.33 -8.31 -40.16
CA GLY A 236 10.26 -9.07 -39.36
C GLY A 236 10.85 -8.27 -38.20
N ILE A 237 11.93 -8.79 -37.61
CA ILE A 237 12.63 -8.18 -36.49
C ILE A 237 13.75 -7.30 -37.04
N GLU A 238 13.79 -6.04 -36.64
CA GLU A 238 14.89 -5.12 -36.91
C GLU A 238 15.55 -4.75 -35.59
N VAL A 239 16.87 -4.89 -35.51
CA VAL A 239 17.66 -4.50 -34.34
C VAL A 239 18.33 -3.18 -34.62
N LEU A 240 18.02 -2.17 -33.85
CA LEU A 240 18.61 -0.85 -33.90
C LEU A 240 19.77 -0.80 -32.87
N GLU A 241 21.01 -1.13 -33.32
CA GLU A 241 22.14 -1.25 -32.39
C GLU A 241 22.67 0.09 -31.86
N SER A 242 22.46 1.18 -32.60
CA SER A 242 22.99 2.51 -32.26
C SER A 242 21.99 3.61 -32.63
N PHE A 243 20.80 3.54 -32.06
CA PHE A 243 19.82 4.59 -32.28
C PHE A 243 20.16 5.83 -31.43
N PRO A 244 20.22 7.05 -32.04
CA PRO A 244 20.48 8.28 -31.27
C PRO A 244 19.34 8.51 -30.25
N LEU A 245 19.68 8.46 -28.97
CA LEU A 245 18.66 8.59 -27.90
C LEU A 245 18.05 9.99 -27.88
N GLU A 246 18.78 11.02 -28.29
CA GLU A 246 18.29 12.39 -28.40
C GLU A 246 17.10 12.52 -29.34
N GLU A 247 17.02 11.65 -30.36
CA GLU A 247 15.88 11.62 -31.28
C GLU A 247 14.60 11.06 -30.62
N LEU A 248 14.72 10.31 -29.52
CA LEU A 248 13.59 9.77 -28.76
C LEU A 248 12.99 10.76 -27.78
N VAL A 249 13.78 11.73 -27.30
CA VAL A 249 13.35 12.69 -26.27
C VAL A 249 12.04 13.41 -26.63
N PRO A 250 11.81 13.87 -27.88
CA PRO A 250 10.56 14.53 -28.26
C PRO A 250 9.34 13.61 -28.25
N TYR A 251 9.53 12.30 -28.24
CA TYR A 251 8.45 11.29 -28.28
C TYR A 251 8.19 10.68 -26.89
N ILE A 252 8.94 11.08 -25.87
CA ILE A 252 8.69 10.61 -24.51
C ILE A 252 7.45 11.31 -23.95
N ASP A 253 6.48 10.53 -23.45
CA ASP A 253 5.40 11.08 -22.64
C ASP A 253 5.91 11.38 -21.22
N TRP A 254 6.24 12.64 -20.99
CA TRP A 254 6.78 13.11 -19.71
C TRP A 254 5.72 13.24 -18.62
N SER A 255 4.43 13.27 -18.95
CA SER A 255 3.36 13.46 -17.96
C SER A 255 3.31 12.34 -16.93
N PRO A 256 3.41 11.04 -17.29
CA PRO A 256 3.51 9.95 -16.31
C PRO A 256 4.77 10.02 -15.43
N PHE A 257 5.90 10.50 -16.01
CA PHE A 257 7.14 10.69 -15.25
C PHE A 257 6.94 11.72 -14.14
N PHE A 258 6.38 12.90 -14.44
CA PHE A 258 6.11 13.91 -13.43
C PHE A 258 5.04 13.45 -12.43
N ALA A 259 4.02 12.73 -12.87
CA ALA A 259 3.00 12.15 -12.00
C ALA A 259 3.61 11.15 -10.99
N ALA A 260 4.57 10.32 -11.42
CA ALA A 260 5.28 9.39 -10.52
C ALA A 260 6.11 10.11 -9.44
N TRP A 261 6.53 11.36 -9.71
CA TRP A 261 7.20 12.22 -8.74
C TRP A 261 6.24 13.16 -7.99
N GLU A 262 4.93 12.93 -8.17
CA GLU A 262 3.84 13.72 -7.57
C GLU A 262 3.92 15.22 -7.87
N LEU A 263 4.47 15.58 -9.02
CA LEU A 263 4.48 16.94 -9.54
C LEU A 263 3.20 17.14 -10.38
N ALA A 264 2.22 17.81 -9.81
CA ALA A 264 0.94 18.05 -10.46
C ALA A 264 1.11 18.94 -11.70
N GLY A 265 0.59 18.47 -12.84
CA GLY A 265 0.60 19.24 -14.08
C GLY A 265 0.90 18.37 -15.30
N GLN A 266 0.54 18.88 -16.47
CA GLN A 266 0.85 18.24 -17.75
C GLN A 266 2.11 18.86 -18.36
N PHE A 267 2.96 18.01 -18.91
CA PHE A 267 4.11 18.47 -19.71
C PHE A 267 3.62 19.14 -21.01
N PRO A 268 4.23 20.26 -21.46
CA PRO A 268 5.34 20.99 -20.83
C PRO A 268 4.94 22.00 -19.76
N LYS A 269 3.64 22.25 -19.54
CA LYS A 269 3.15 23.31 -18.64
C LYS A 269 3.64 23.17 -17.19
N VAL A 270 3.86 21.92 -16.73
CA VAL A 270 4.38 21.66 -15.38
C VAL A 270 5.74 22.32 -15.12
N LEU A 271 6.53 22.56 -16.17
CA LEU A 271 7.82 23.23 -16.06
C LEU A 271 7.71 24.74 -15.73
N GLU A 272 6.56 25.34 -16.02
CA GLU A 272 6.27 26.77 -15.80
C GLU A 272 5.40 26.99 -14.56
N ASP A 273 5.01 25.92 -13.89
CA ASP A 273 4.14 26.00 -12.72
C ASP A 273 4.83 26.81 -11.60
N PRO A 274 4.12 27.78 -10.97
CA PRO A 274 4.71 28.66 -9.96
C PRO A 274 5.13 27.94 -8.67
N ILE A 275 4.56 26.76 -8.39
CA ILE A 275 4.83 25.99 -7.16
C ILE A 275 5.84 24.89 -7.44
N VAL A 276 5.59 24.08 -8.47
CA VAL A 276 6.36 22.86 -8.75
C VAL A 276 7.37 23.03 -9.90
N GLY A 277 7.29 24.08 -10.68
CA GLY A 277 8.05 24.25 -11.93
C GLY A 277 9.56 24.23 -11.75
N GLU A 278 10.10 24.82 -10.69
CA GLU A 278 11.55 24.76 -10.41
C GLU A 278 12.01 23.31 -10.19
N GLN A 279 11.25 22.55 -9.40
CA GLN A 279 11.58 21.14 -9.13
C GLN A 279 11.37 20.27 -10.37
N ALA A 280 10.33 20.57 -11.15
CA ALA A 280 10.05 19.86 -12.40
C ALA A 280 11.20 20.06 -13.42
N ARG A 281 11.68 21.28 -13.61
CA ARG A 281 12.85 21.57 -14.48
C ARG A 281 14.10 20.82 -14.03
N LYS A 282 14.43 20.90 -12.74
CA LYS A 282 15.60 20.18 -12.19
C LYS A 282 15.51 18.68 -12.42
N LEU A 283 14.32 18.10 -12.26
CA LEU A 283 14.10 16.67 -12.44
C LEU A 283 14.16 16.27 -13.92
N HIS A 284 13.58 17.10 -14.79
CA HIS A 284 13.65 16.92 -16.24
C HIS A 284 15.10 16.95 -16.74
N ASP A 285 15.87 17.98 -16.38
CA ASP A 285 17.26 18.12 -16.77
C ASP A 285 18.11 16.96 -16.26
N LEU A 286 17.88 16.52 -15.01
CA LEU A 286 18.58 15.36 -14.44
C LEU A 286 18.25 14.06 -15.20
N SER A 287 17.00 13.86 -15.60
CA SER A 287 16.60 12.67 -16.34
C SER A 287 17.21 12.64 -17.73
N LEU A 288 17.35 13.77 -18.42
CA LEU A 288 17.99 13.86 -19.72
C LEU A 288 19.50 13.54 -19.69
N ILE A 289 20.17 13.72 -18.55
CA ILE A 289 21.59 13.32 -18.39
C ILE A 289 21.75 11.80 -18.43
N HIS A 290 20.71 11.05 -18.13
CA HIS A 290 20.71 9.59 -18.04
C HIS A 290 20.10 8.88 -19.26
N ILE A 291 19.58 9.63 -20.22
CA ILE A 291 19.14 9.13 -21.52
C ILE A 291 20.31 9.23 -22.52
#